data_0d136aa238548c1a22e83df7d9f20305
#
_entry.id   0d136aa238548c1a22e83df7d9f20305
#
_cell.length_a   1.000
_cell.length_b   1.000
_cell.length_c   1.000
_cell.angle_alpha   90.00
_cell.angle_beta   90.00
_cell.angle_gamma   90.00
#
_symmetry.space_group_name_H-M   'P 1'
#
loop_
_entity.id
_entity.type
_entity.pdbx_description
1 polymer ?
#
loop_
_entity_poly.entity_id
_entity_poly.type
_entity_poly.pdbx_seq_one_letter_code
_entity_poly.pdbx_strand_id
1 'polypeptide(L)'
;MKKILYKLTKKYWSLLSLEHAKKNDFTVKNGLFKNLKINKDISWGKADIASKVYGLYEKNIQKVLEEIKKPILIDIGAADGFFAIGCIYSGISKHCYAFEQSELGRSALAKTAEMNQVSENITIKGEVTNQNFLSLLPQNIDFSKAIVLCDIEGGEYSFFTEKILKKLEKSHIIIEIHRTQNKNDEMNFMKRVKKSFNVTVIIGSNNDFSNSPELQEMSDIDRNLIACEGRSYIGKWWYLKPL
;
A
#
# COMPACT_ATOMS: atom_id res chain seq x y z
N MET A 1 -12.70 -10.72 29.66
CA MET A 1 -12.29 -9.33 29.85
C MET A 1 -11.47 -8.81 28.64
N LYS A 2 -10.29 -9.34 28.29
CA LYS A 2 -9.44 -8.86 27.16
C LYS A 2 -10.19 -8.74 25.81
N LYS A 3 -11.02 -9.73 25.41
CA LYS A 3 -11.78 -9.70 24.14
C LYS A 3 -12.83 -8.59 24.10
N ILE A 4 -13.47 -8.27 25.23
CA ILE A 4 -14.47 -7.20 25.33
C ILE A 4 -13.76 -5.84 25.20
N LEU A 5 -12.68 -5.65 25.95
CA LEU A 5 -11.88 -4.44 25.92
C LEU A 5 -11.34 -4.19 24.49
N TYR A 6 -10.80 -5.21 23.83
CA TYR A 6 -10.34 -5.10 22.45
C TYR A 6 -11.45 -4.66 21.48
N LYS A 7 -12.67 -5.24 21.60
CA LYS A 7 -13.82 -4.82 20.77
C LYS A 7 -14.21 -3.37 21.01
N LEU A 8 -14.20 -2.92 22.26
CA LEU A 8 -14.52 -1.52 22.61
C LEU A 8 -13.46 -0.57 22.07
N THR A 9 -12.18 -0.90 22.24
CA THR A 9 -11.07 -0.11 21.70
C THR A 9 -11.15 -0.03 20.17
N LYS A 10 -11.42 -1.15 19.48
CA LYS A 10 -11.55 -1.15 18.01
C LYS A 10 -12.74 -0.31 17.54
N LYS A 11 -13.86 -0.35 18.28
CA LYS A 11 -15.03 0.51 17.98
C LYS A 11 -14.71 1.99 18.19
N TYR A 12 -14.09 2.33 19.31
CA TYR A 12 -13.65 3.71 19.60
C TYR A 12 -12.70 4.21 18.52
N TRP A 13 -11.68 3.45 18.20
CA TRP A 13 -10.71 3.77 17.14
C TRP A 13 -11.40 4.01 15.78
N SER A 14 -12.33 3.14 15.37
CA SER A 14 -13.07 3.32 14.12
C SER A 14 -13.92 4.60 14.13
N LEU A 15 -14.54 4.95 15.25
CA LEU A 15 -15.31 6.19 15.38
C LEU A 15 -14.41 7.43 15.32
N LEU A 16 -13.31 7.42 16.07
CA LEU A 16 -12.32 8.49 16.11
C LEU A 16 -11.73 8.71 14.71
N SER A 17 -11.31 7.63 14.05
CA SER A 17 -10.75 7.67 12.70
C SER A 17 -11.74 8.24 11.68
N LEU A 18 -13.00 7.83 11.75
CA LEU A 18 -14.04 8.33 10.85
C LEU A 18 -14.38 9.80 11.13
N GLU A 19 -14.40 10.24 12.39
CA GLU A 19 -14.60 11.65 12.78
C GLU A 19 -13.53 12.54 12.16
N HIS A 20 -12.26 12.15 12.32
CA HIS A 20 -11.13 12.88 11.75
C HIS A 20 -11.14 12.88 10.21
N ALA A 21 -11.53 11.78 9.59
CA ALA A 21 -11.68 11.74 8.14
C ALA A 21 -12.79 12.69 7.64
N LYS A 22 -13.95 12.71 8.32
CA LYS A 22 -15.04 13.64 8.02
C LYS A 22 -14.66 15.11 8.20
N LYS A 23 -13.99 15.45 9.33
CA LYS A 23 -13.50 16.80 9.61
C LYS A 23 -12.57 17.32 8.50
N ASN A 24 -11.88 16.43 7.82
CA ASN A 24 -10.95 16.75 6.73
C ASN A 24 -11.54 16.44 5.34
N ASP A 25 -12.86 16.28 5.22
CA ASP A 25 -13.54 15.96 3.97
C ASP A 25 -12.91 14.78 3.21
N PHE A 26 -12.50 13.74 3.94
CA PHE A 26 -11.83 12.56 3.40
C PHE A 26 -10.66 12.88 2.46
N THR A 27 -9.96 13.98 2.72
CA THR A 27 -8.84 14.45 1.90
C THR A 27 -7.52 14.32 2.66
N VAL A 28 -6.51 13.79 2.01
CA VAL A 28 -5.17 13.63 2.58
C VAL A 28 -4.56 15.01 2.83
N LYS A 29 -4.16 15.28 4.06
CA LYS A 29 -3.67 16.60 4.51
C LYS A 29 -2.16 16.75 4.33
N ASN A 30 -1.41 15.68 4.52
CA ASN A 30 0.05 15.70 4.59
C ASN A 30 0.66 14.53 3.81
N GLY A 31 1.98 14.56 3.64
CA GLY A 31 2.74 13.49 3.00
C GLY A 31 2.68 13.50 1.48
N LEU A 32 3.14 12.41 0.89
CA LEU A 32 3.31 12.25 -0.54
C LEU A 32 2.01 12.44 -1.34
N PHE A 33 0.89 11.98 -0.78
CA PHE A 33 -0.42 11.99 -1.43
C PHE A 33 -1.30 13.16 -0.97
N LYS A 34 -0.71 14.26 -0.53
CA LYS A 34 -1.45 15.45 -0.10
C LYS A 34 -2.49 15.87 -1.14
N ASN A 35 -3.71 16.20 -0.67
CA ASN A 35 -4.90 16.57 -1.45
C ASN A 35 -5.59 15.39 -2.18
N LEU A 36 -5.10 14.17 -2.06
CA LEU A 36 -5.80 12.98 -2.56
C LEU A 36 -7.13 12.82 -1.82
N LYS A 37 -8.22 12.64 -2.56
CA LYS A 37 -9.55 12.32 -2.00
C LYS A 37 -9.66 10.82 -1.77
N ILE A 38 -10.08 10.43 -0.57
CA ILE A 38 -10.30 9.04 -0.17
C ILE A 38 -11.79 8.73 -0.27
N ASN A 39 -12.13 7.59 -0.86
CA ASN A 39 -13.52 7.16 -0.94
C ASN A 39 -14.05 6.80 0.46
N LYS A 40 -15.15 7.44 0.87
CA LYS A 40 -15.82 7.22 2.16
C LYS A 40 -16.51 5.85 2.27
N ASP A 41 -16.81 5.22 1.12
CA ASP A 41 -17.53 3.94 1.04
C ASP A 41 -16.60 2.73 1.07
N ILE A 42 -15.41 2.85 1.67
CA ILE A 42 -14.42 1.79 1.79
C ILE A 42 -14.98 0.64 2.62
N SER A 43 -14.85 -0.57 2.12
CA SER A 43 -15.38 -1.78 2.74
C SER A 43 -14.44 -2.41 3.77
N TRP A 44 -13.14 -2.18 3.65
CA TRP A 44 -12.16 -2.67 4.63
C TRP A 44 -11.42 -1.54 5.34
N GLY A 45 -11.19 -1.66 6.62
CA GLY A 45 -10.29 -0.78 7.32
C GLY A 45 -10.82 0.64 7.61
N LYS A 46 -12.09 0.80 8.05
CA LYS A 46 -12.58 2.13 8.51
C LYS A 46 -11.73 2.73 9.62
N ALA A 47 -10.94 1.92 10.29
CA ALA A 47 -10.14 2.36 11.42
C ALA A 47 -8.81 3.01 10.99
N ASP A 48 -8.28 2.68 9.80
CA ASP A 48 -7.02 3.23 9.26
C ASP A 48 -7.23 4.48 8.38
N ILE A 49 -8.47 4.91 8.16
CA ILE A 49 -8.76 6.03 7.27
C ILE A 49 -8.14 7.35 7.76
N ALA A 50 -8.05 7.57 9.07
CA ALA A 50 -7.40 8.76 9.59
C ALA A 50 -5.89 8.73 9.38
N SER A 51 -5.23 7.58 9.50
CA SER A 51 -3.80 7.48 9.19
C SER A 51 -3.52 7.84 7.72
N LYS A 52 -4.40 7.44 6.79
CA LYS A 52 -4.35 7.86 5.38
C LYS A 52 -4.56 9.37 5.23
N VAL A 53 -5.59 9.93 5.90
CA VAL A 53 -5.89 11.37 5.86
C VAL A 53 -4.73 12.22 6.36
N TYR A 54 -4.06 11.82 7.42
CA TYR A 54 -2.91 12.56 7.95
C TYR A 54 -1.59 12.23 7.26
N GLY A 55 -1.59 11.36 6.23
CA GLY A 55 -0.38 10.97 5.49
C GLY A 55 0.59 10.13 6.31
N LEU A 56 0.07 9.41 7.30
CA LEU A 56 0.84 8.55 8.20
C LEU A 56 0.86 7.08 7.76
N TYR A 57 -0.16 6.68 6.98
CA TYR A 57 -0.31 5.30 6.50
C TYR A 57 0.89 4.88 5.66
N GLU A 58 1.58 3.82 6.08
CA GLU A 58 2.78 3.28 5.40
C GLU A 58 3.78 4.37 4.99
N LYS A 59 4.03 5.34 5.87
CA LYS A 59 4.85 6.53 5.60
C LYS A 59 6.25 6.20 5.07
N ASN A 60 6.84 5.09 5.56
CA ASN A 60 8.16 4.67 5.09
C ASN A 60 8.13 4.18 3.63
N ILE A 61 7.02 3.58 3.20
CA ILE A 61 6.83 3.15 1.81
C ILE A 61 6.58 4.35 0.90
N GLN A 62 5.82 5.35 1.37
CA GLN A 62 5.66 6.60 0.63
C GLN A 62 7.00 7.29 0.38
N LYS A 63 7.95 7.29 1.35
CA LYS A 63 9.30 7.84 1.15
C LYS A 63 10.08 7.08 0.07
N VAL A 64 10.03 5.75 0.08
CA VAL A 64 10.69 4.93 -0.94
C VAL A 64 10.11 5.23 -2.33
N LEU A 65 8.78 5.32 -2.46
CA LEU A 65 8.11 5.66 -3.71
C LEU A 65 8.54 7.04 -4.24
N GLU A 66 8.64 8.03 -3.34
CA GLU A 66 9.08 9.39 -3.68
C GLU A 66 10.51 9.43 -4.21
N GLU A 67 11.41 8.61 -3.64
CA GLU A 67 12.81 8.52 -4.07
C GLU A 67 12.98 7.83 -5.44
N ILE A 68 12.15 6.81 -5.73
CA ILE A 68 12.31 5.97 -6.92
C ILE A 68 11.75 6.67 -8.17
N LYS A 69 10.54 7.15 -8.15
CA LYS A 69 9.78 7.76 -9.27
C LYS A 69 10.00 7.08 -10.61
N LYS A 70 9.04 6.30 -11.08
CA LYS A 70 9.08 5.64 -12.39
C LYS A 70 7.76 5.86 -13.13
N PRO A 71 7.76 5.94 -14.47
CA PRO A 71 6.55 6.22 -15.23
C PRO A 71 5.47 5.13 -15.14
N ILE A 72 5.82 3.91 -14.75
CA ILE A 72 4.89 2.79 -14.65
C ILE A 72 4.84 2.30 -13.19
N LEU A 73 3.63 2.18 -12.65
CA LEU A 73 3.34 1.44 -11.43
C LEU A 73 2.61 0.14 -11.79
N ILE A 74 3.02 -0.97 -11.19
CA ILE A 74 2.29 -2.23 -11.19
C ILE A 74 1.95 -2.52 -9.74
N ASP A 75 0.67 -2.37 -9.39
CA ASP A 75 0.17 -2.51 -8.02
C ASP A 75 -0.60 -3.82 -7.88
N ILE A 76 -0.04 -4.77 -7.14
CA ILE A 76 -0.56 -6.13 -6.97
C ILE A 76 -1.16 -6.24 -5.58
N GLY A 77 -2.48 -6.34 -5.51
CA GLY A 77 -3.26 -6.20 -4.29
C GLY A 77 -3.64 -4.74 -4.03
N ALA A 78 -4.13 -4.06 -5.06
CA ALA A 78 -4.36 -2.62 -5.02
C ALA A 78 -5.49 -2.17 -4.07
N ALA A 79 -6.31 -3.09 -3.57
CA ALA A 79 -7.40 -2.83 -2.64
C ALA A 79 -8.33 -1.68 -3.10
N ASP A 80 -8.47 -0.63 -2.28
CA ASP A 80 -9.24 0.59 -2.57
C ASP A 80 -8.47 1.63 -3.41
N GLY A 81 -7.23 1.31 -3.80
CA GLY A 81 -6.40 2.11 -4.68
C GLY A 81 -5.58 3.20 -4.00
N PHE A 82 -5.41 3.20 -2.69
CA PHE A 82 -4.67 4.27 -2.01
C PHE A 82 -3.28 4.52 -2.62
N PHE A 83 -2.50 3.46 -2.85
CA PHE A 83 -1.19 3.58 -3.51
C PHE A 83 -1.30 3.74 -5.02
N ALA A 84 -2.14 2.93 -5.70
CA ALA A 84 -2.34 3.01 -7.14
C ALA A 84 -2.68 4.42 -7.60
N ILE A 85 -3.70 5.01 -6.97
CA ILE A 85 -4.21 6.33 -7.32
C ILE A 85 -3.29 7.43 -6.77
N GLY A 86 -2.80 7.27 -5.54
CA GLY A 86 -1.90 8.22 -4.91
C GLY A 86 -0.62 8.44 -5.71
N CYS A 87 -0.02 7.39 -6.26
CA CYS A 87 1.18 7.49 -7.11
C CYS A 87 0.92 8.22 -8.44
N ILE A 88 -0.27 8.03 -9.03
CA ILE A 88 -0.64 8.76 -10.25
C ILE A 88 -0.93 10.22 -9.91
N TYR A 89 -1.75 10.46 -8.91
CA TYR A 89 -2.14 11.80 -8.48
C TYR A 89 -0.94 12.68 -8.09
N SER A 90 0.03 12.10 -7.37
CA SER A 90 1.25 12.81 -6.94
C SER A 90 2.34 12.90 -8.01
N GLY A 91 2.14 12.31 -9.20
CA GLY A 91 3.13 12.32 -10.28
C GLY A 91 4.34 11.40 -10.04
N ILE A 92 4.24 10.43 -9.12
CA ILE A 92 5.25 9.38 -8.94
C ILE A 92 5.30 8.48 -10.17
N SER A 93 4.11 8.16 -10.72
CA SER A 93 3.97 7.39 -11.94
C SER A 93 3.00 8.08 -12.90
N LYS A 94 3.09 7.72 -14.19
CA LYS A 94 2.22 8.24 -15.25
C LYS A 94 1.08 7.29 -15.56
N HIS A 95 1.29 5.99 -15.36
CA HIS A 95 0.28 4.96 -15.58
C HIS A 95 0.40 3.86 -14.52
N CYS A 96 -0.74 3.34 -14.06
CA CYS A 96 -0.81 2.23 -13.12
C CYS A 96 -1.58 1.05 -13.71
N TYR A 97 -1.01 -0.15 -13.60
CA TYR A 97 -1.69 -1.42 -13.77
C TYR A 97 -2.03 -1.96 -12.38
N ALA A 98 -3.28 -1.76 -11.95
CA ALA A 98 -3.76 -2.14 -10.63
C ALA A 98 -4.47 -3.49 -10.67
N PHE A 99 -3.98 -4.45 -9.90
CA PHE A 99 -4.55 -5.79 -9.77
C PHE A 99 -5.24 -5.93 -8.42
N GLU A 100 -6.52 -6.24 -8.43
CA GLU A 100 -7.33 -6.45 -7.22
C GLU A 100 -8.34 -7.60 -7.48
N GLN A 101 -8.25 -8.67 -6.66
CA GLN A 101 -9.09 -9.85 -6.83
C GLN A 101 -10.56 -9.60 -6.47
N SER A 102 -10.82 -8.75 -5.47
CA SER A 102 -12.16 -8.45 -4.99
C SER A 102 -12.89 -7.51 -5.95
N GLU A 103 -14.11 -7.86 -6.36
CA GLU A 103 -14.95 -6.97 -7.18
C GLU A 103 -15.29 -5.68 -6.42
N LEU A 104 -15.55 -5.77 -5.11
CA LEU A 104 -15.78 -4.60 -4.27
C LEU A 104 -14.54 -3.68 -4.23
N GLY A 105 -13.34 -4.27 -4.16
CA GLY A 105 -12.09 -3.53 -4.22
C GLY A 105 -11.92 -2.80 -5.55
N ARG A 106 -12.11 -3.49 -6.66
CA ARG A 106 -12.04 -2.87 -7.99
C ARG A 106 -13.05 -1.73 -8.16
N SER A 107 -14.28 -1.91 -7.65
CA SER A 107 -15.31 -0.87 -7.67
C SER A 107 -14.90 0.35 -6.82
N ALA A 108 -14.37 0.13 -5.63
CA ALA A 108 -13.88 1.18 -4.76
C ALA A 108 -12.71 1.94 -5.40
N LEU A 109 -11.75 1.20 -5.99
CA LEU A 109 -10.60 1.75 -6.72
C LEU A 109 -11.05 2.61 -7.90
N ALA A 110 -11.98 2.12 -8.73
CA ALA A 110 -12.51 2.87 -9.87
C ALA A 110 -13.16 4.19 -9.43
N LYS A 111 -13.99 4.15 -8.37
CA LYS A 111 -14.63 5.34 -7.81
C LYS A 111 -13.61 6.32 -7.24
N THR A 112 -12.57 5.83 -6.56
CA THR A 112 -11.50 6.68 -6.04
C THR A 112 -10.70 7.33 -7.18
N ALA A 113 -10.44 6.61 -8.28
CA ALA A 113 -9.79 7.15 -9.47
C ALA A 113 -10.60 8.27 -10.12
N GLU A 114 -11.93 8.08 -10.25
CA GLU A 114 -12.85 9.09 -10.77
C GLU A 114 -12.85 10.36 -9.90
N MET A 115 -12.98 10.20 -8.57
CA MET A 115 -12.97 11.32 -7.62
C MET A 115 -11.70 12.16 -7.72
N ASN A 116 -10.58 11.56 -8.09
CA ASN A 116 -9.28 12.22 -8.24
C ASN A 116 -8.92 12.56 -9.68
N GLN A 117 -9.82 12.32 -10.65
CA GLN A 117 -9.67 12.66 -12.07
C GLN A 117 -8.44 11.99 -12.73
N VAL A 118 -8.15 10.74 -12.34
CA VAL A 118 -7.00 9.97 -12.85
C VAL A 118 -7.40 8.63 -13.49
N SER A 119 -8.68 8.43 -13.78
CA SER A 119 -9.22 7.16 -14.31
C SER A 119 -8.53 6.72 -15.59
N GLU A 120 -8.19 7.64 -16.49
CA GLU A 120 -7.52 7.33 -17.77
C GLU A 120 -6.07 6.84 -17.59
N ASN A 121 -5.48 7.09 -16.42
CA ASN A 121 -4.12 6.71 -16.10
C ASN A 121 -4.03 5.39 -15.34
N ILE A 122 -5.17 4.71 -15.12
CA ILE A 122 -5.24 3.48 -14.33
C ILE A 122 -5.94 2.39 -15.13
N THR A 123 -5.25 1.27 -15.30
CA THR A 123 -5.83 0.03 -15.85
C THR A 123 -6.13 -0.93 -14.72
N ILE A 124 -7.41 -1.07 -14.37
CA ILE A 124 -7.88 -1.96 -13.31
C ILE A 124 -8.06 -3.36 -13.86
N LYS A 125 -7.49 -4.36 -13.20
CA LYS A 125 -7.56 -5.77 -13.55
C LYS A 125 -8.00 -6.61 -12.35
N GLY A 126 -8.49 -7.83 -12.63
CA GLY A 126 -8.90 -8.79 -11.62
C GLY A 126 -7.73 -9.52 -10.96
N GLU A 127 -7.99 -10.74 -10.51
CA GLU A 127 -7.01 -11.60 -9.87
C GLU A 127 -5.78 -11.83 -10.74
N VAL A 128 -4.61 -11.76 -10.10
CA VAL A 128 -3.32 -12.04 -10.74
C VAL A 128 -2.59 -13.15 -9.98
N THR A 129 -1.98 -14.04 -10.75
CA THR A 129 -1.14 -15.14 -10.27
C THR A 129 0.22 -15.11 -10.96
N ASN A 130 1.18 -15.88 -10.47
CA ASN A 130 2.48 -16.02 -11.13
C ASN A 130 2.37 -16.62 -12.56
N GLN A 131 1.25 -17.27 -12.89
CA GLN A 131 1.02 -17.91 -14.20
C GLN A 131 0.50 -16.91 -15.23
N ASN A 132 -0.43 -16.00 -14.84
CA ASN A 132 -1.08 -15.07 -15.75
C ASN A 132 -0.50 -13.63 -15.73
N PHE A 133 0.35 -13.29 -14.77
CA PHE A 133 0.86 -11.93 -14.55
C PHE A 133 1.38 -11.28 -15.85
N LEU A 134 2.29 -11.96 -16.55
CA LEU A 134 2.92 -11.40 -17.74
C LEU A 134 1.95 -11.26 -18.92
N SER A 135 0.95 -12.13 -19.05
CA SER A 135 -0.06 -12.06 -20.12
C SER A 135 -1.11 -10.97 -19.88
N LEU A 136 -1.26 -10.52 -18.63
CA LEU A 136 -2.17 -9.44 -18.27
C LEU A 136 -1.56 -8.04 -18.45
N LEU A 137 -0.27 -7.95 -18.70
CA LEU A 137 0.44 -6.70 -18.97
C LEU A 137 0.65 -6.52 -20.50
N PRO A 138 0.85 -5.28 -20.98
CA PRO A 138 1.24 -5.05 -22.36
C PRO A 138 2.51 -5.82 -22.74
N GLN A 139 2.55 -6.41 -23.95
CA GLN A 139 3.70 -7.21 -24.40
C GLN A 139 5.01 -6.43 -24.47
N ASN A 140 4.92 -5.13 -24.72
CA ASN A 140 6.07 -4.22 -24.87
C ASN A 140 6.36 -3.39 -23.60
N ILE A 141 5.86 -3.82 -22.42
CA ILE A 141 6.13 -3.09 -21.17
C ILE A 141 7.63 -3.09 -20.85
N ASP A 142 8.16 -1.91 -20.59
CA ASP A 142 9.55 -1.71 -20.20
C ASP A 142 9.67 -1.78 -18.65
N PHE A 143 10.04 -2.94 -18.14
CA PHE A 143 10.19 -3.17 -16.70
C PHE A 143 11.29 -2.32 -16.05
N SER A 144 12.25 -1.78 -16.79
CA SER A 144 13.25 -0.85 -16.23
C SER A 144 12.65 0.50 -15.84
N LYS A 145 11.46 0.81 -16.36
CA LYS A 145 10.65 1.99 -16.07
C LYS A 145 9.50 1.71 -15.11
N ALA A 146 9.52 0.57 -14.43
CA ALA A 146 8.43 0.16 -13.55
C ALA A 146 8.82 0.10 -12.07
N ILE A 147 7.85 0.47 -11.22
CA ILE A 147 7.79 0.09 -9.82
C ILE A 147 6.76 -1.02 -9.72
N VAL A 148 7.08 -2.10 -9.03
CA VAL A 148 6.14 -3.14 -8.65
C VAL A 148 5.88 -3.01 -7.15
N LEU A 149 4.66 -2.68 -6.77
CA LEU A 149 4.19 -2.71 -5.38
C LEU A 149 3.35 -3.97 -5.20
N CYS A 150 3.58 -4.72 -4.13
CA CYS A 150 2.88 -5.98 -3.89
C CYS A 150 2.49 -6.13 -2.42
N ASP A 151 1.19 -6.29 -2.18
CA ASP A 151 0.58 -6.58 -0.89
C ASP A 151 -0.60 -7.54 -1.11
N ILE A 152 -0.35 -8.85 -0.97
CA ILE A 152 -1.31 -9.92 -1.29
C ILE A 152 -1.50 -10.94 -0.17
N GLU A 153 -1.37 -10.46 1.08
CA GLU A 153 -1.79 -11.18 2.29
C GLU A 153 -1.21 -12.60 2.42
N GLY A 154 0.08 -12.77 2.09
CA GLY A 154 0.82 -14.04 2.21
C GLY A 154 1.06 -14.79 0.90
N GLY A 155 0.54 -14.29 -0.22
CA GLY A 155 0.76 -14.85 -1.56
C GLY A 155 2.13 -14.55 -2.17
N GLU A 156 2.91 -13.64 -1.58
CA GLU A 156 4.16 -13.10 -2.11
C GLU A 156 5.19 -14.21 -2.39
N TYR A 157 5.29 -15.17 -1.48
CA TYR A 157 6.27 -16.27 -1.55
C TYR A 157 6.08 -17.17 -2.77
N SER A 158 4.82 -17.37 -3.18
CA SER A 158 4.44 -18.17 -4.34
C SER A 158 4.37 -17.34 -5.62
N PHE A 159 4.02 -16.06 -5.52
CA PHE A 159 3.93 -15.16 -6.66
C PHE A 159 5.31 -14.86 -7.27
N PHE A 160 6.28 -14.46 -6.46
CA PHE A 160 7.62 -14.10 -6.93
C PHE A 160 8.49 -15.34 -7.17
N THR A 161 8.13 -16.14 -8.18
CA THR A 161 8.95 -17.26 -8.68
C THR A 161 10.25 -16.76 -9.29
N GLU A 162 11.23 -17.64 -9.52
CA GLU A 162 12.49 -17.27 -10.23
C GLU A 162 12.20 -16.70 -11.62
N LYS A 163 11.20 -17.24 -12.33
CA LYS A 163 10.76 -16.76 -13.65
C LYS A 163 10.25 -15.31 -13.57
N ILE A 164 9.39 -14.99 -12.59
CA ILE A 164 8.86 -13.63 -12.41
C ILE A 164 9.98 -12.68 -12.02
N LEU A 165 10.81 -13.04 -11.03
CA LEU A 165 11.93 -12.20 -10.59
C LEU A 165 12.91 -11.92 -11.74
N LYS A 166 13.21 -12.90 -12.59
CA LYS A 166 14.07 -12.71 -13.76
C LYS A 166 13.46 -11.71 -14.76
N LYS A 167 12.15 -11.73 -14.96
CA LYS A 167 11.47 -10.73 -15.81
C LYS A 167 11.48 -9.33 -15.22
N LEU A 168 11.40 -9.23 -13.90
CA LEU A 168 11.38 -7.99 -13.14
C LEU A 168 12.77 -7.52 -12.69
N GLU A 169 13.86 -8.16 -13.10
CA GLU A 169 15.22 -7.89 -12.58
C GLU A 169 15.71 -6.45 -12.78
N LYS A 170 15.06 -5.68 -13.66
CA LYS A 170 15.33 -4.25 -13.90
C LYS A 170 14.32 -3.32 -13.22
N SER A 171 13.28 -3.86 -12.58
CA SER A 171 12.26 -3.08 -11.87
C SER A 171 12.68 -2.81 -10.43
N HIS A 172 12.20 -1.72 -9.87
CA HIS A 172 12.14 -1.55 -8.43
C HIS A 172 10.91 -2.30 -7.90
N ILE A 173 11.08 -3.12 -6.85
CA ILE A 173 9.99 -3.91 -6.29
C ILE A 173 9.86 -3.59 -4.80
N ILE A 174 8.65 -3.36 -4.34
CA ILE A 174 8.31 -3.11 -2.94
C ILE A 174 7.27 -4.15 -2.55
N ILE A 175 7.58 -4.99 -1.55
CA ILE A 175 6.76 -6.14 -1.19
C ILE A 175 6.44 -6.09 0.30
N GLU A 176 5.17 -6.13 0.69
CA GLU A 176 4.80 -6.44 2.07
C GLU A 176 5.08 -7.91 2.36
N ILE A 177 5.78 -8.18 3.45
CA ILE A 177 6.17 -9.53 3.86
C ILE A 177 5.27 -9.99 4.99
N HIS A 178 4.31 -10.82 4.67
CA HIS A 178 3.39 -11.41 5.64
C HIS A 178 3.99 -12.62 6.35
N ARG A 179 3.48 -12.86 7.57
CA ARG A 179 3.88 -14.04 8.34
C ARG A 179 3.35 -15.31 7.68
N THR A 180 4.21 -16.30 7.53
CA THR A 180 3.85 -17.65 7.07
C THR A 180 3.95 -18.66 8.20
N GLN A 181 3.24 -19.77 8.07
CA GLN A 181 3.34 -20.89 9.00
C GLN A 181 4.67 -21.63 8.89
N ASN A 182 5.26 -21.66 7.71
CA ASN A 182 6.56 -22.30 7.47
C ASN A 182 7.70 -21.28 7.68
N LYS A 183 8.46 -21.45 8.75
CA LYS A 183 9.57 -20.56 9.11
C LYS A 183 10.67 -20.44 8.04
N ASN A 184 10.76 -21.40 7.12
CA ASN A 184 11.75 -21.39 6.05
C ASN A 184 11.32 -20.57 4.82
N ASP A 185 10.05 -20.23 4.67
CA ASP A 185 9.57 -19.54 3.46
C ASP A 185 10.23 -18.19 3.27
N GLU A 186 10.29 -17.37 4.31
CA GLU A 186 10.93 -16.06 4.26
C GLU A 186 12.43 -16.17 3.93
N MET A 187 13.14 -17.13 4.57
CA MET A 187 14.56 -17.36 4.31
C MET A 187 14.81 -17.81 2.86
N ASN A 188 13.98 -18.73 2.35
CA ASN A 188 14.09 -19.21 0.97
C ASN A 188 13.76 -18.11 -0.03
N PHE A 189 12.75 -17.29 0.28
CA PHE A 189 12.41 -16.15 -0.55
C PHE A 189 13.53 -15.10 -0.56
N MET A 190 14.12 -14.79 0.60
CA MET A 190 15.27 -13.88 0.69
C MET A 190 16.46 -14.39 -0.15
N LYS A 191 16.79 -15.68 -0.11
CA LYS A 191 17.82 -16.28 -0.95
C LYS A 191 17.51 -16.13 -2.43
N ARG A 192 16.23 -16.29 -2.81
CA ARG A 192 15.77 -16.19 -4.20
C ARG A 192 15.88 -14.77 -4.74
N VAL A 193 15.41 -13.77 -4.00
CA VAL A 193 15.43 -12.36 -4.46
C VAL A 193 16.85 -11.80 -4.50
N LYS A 194 17.74 -12.19 -3.58
CA LYS A 194 19.14 -11.74 -3.55
C LYS A 194 19.97 -12.17 -4.76
N LYS A 195 19.47 -13.06 -5.61
CA LYS A 195 20.13 -13.42 -6.87
C LYS A 195 20.15 -12.27 -7.90
N SER A 196 19.19 -11.34 -7.80
CA SER A 196 19.01 -10.26 -8.80
C SER A 196 18.81 -8.88 -8.18
N PHE A 197 18.72 -8.79 -6.86
CA PHE A 197 18.37 -7.53 -6.19
C PHE A 197 19.18 -7.29 -4.92
N ASN A 198 19.49 -6.02 -4.67
CA ASN A 198 19.85 -5.54 -3.34
C ASN A 198 18.56 -5.37 -2.52
N VAL A 199 18.53 -5.96 -1.32
CA VAL A 199 17.32 -5.98 -0.48
C VAL A 199 17.50 -5.07 0.72
N THR A 200 16.61 -4.08 0.85
CA THR A 200 16.46 -3.25 2.06
C THR A 200 15.23 -3.71 2.81
N VAL A 201 15.35 -4.05 4.07
CA VAL A 201 14.24 -4.44 4.95
C VAL A 201 13.76 -3.21 5.69
N ILE A 202 12.47 -2.90 5.57
CA ILE A 202 11.79 -1.77 6.20
C ILE A 202 10.83 -2.34 7.23
N ILE A 203 10.94 -1.92 8.49
CA ILE A 203 10.13 -2.44 9.60
C ILE A 203 9.38 -1.30 10.26
N GLY A 204 8.07 -1.44 10.34
CA GLY A 204 7.17 -0.49 10.99
C GLY A 204 7.16 0.89 10.33
N SER A 205 6.49 1.82 10.97
CA SER A 205 6.48 3.23 10.60
C SER A 205 6.88 4.09 11.80
N ASN A 206 7.69 5.11 11.57
CA ASN A 206 7.95 6.15 12.55
C ASN A 206 6.90 7.24 12.37
N ASN A 207 5.99 7.36 13.33
CA ASN A 207 4.97 8.39 13.33
C ASN A 207 5.61 9.72 13.76
N ASP A 208 5.71 10.61 12.79
CA ASP A 208 6.11 12.01 13.01
C ASP A 208 4.89 12.89 12.85
N PHE A 209 4.47 13.51 13.95
CA PHE A 209 3.28 14.36 14.03
C PHE A 209 3.60 15.85 13.84
N SER A 210 4.84 16.22 13.54
CA SER A 210 5.29 17.62 13.44
C SER A 210 4.50 18.43 12.41
N ASN A 211 4.02 17.78 11.35
CA ASN A 211 3.27 18.41 10.28
C ASN A 211 1.73 18.32 10.45
N SER A 212 1.25 17.95 11.65
CA SER A 212 -0.18 17.77 11.92
C SER A 212 -0.53 18.45 13.23
N PRO A 213 -0.71 19.79 13.26
CA PRO A 213 -1.01 20.54 14.48
C PRO A 213 -2.21 19.98 15.25
N GLU A 214 -3.25 19.55 14.53
CA GLU A 214 -4.44 18.97 15.16
C GLU A 214 -4.13 17.68 15.95
N LEU A 215 -3.12 16.91 15.53
CA LEU A 215 -2.70 15.71 16.25
C LEU A 215 -1.83 16.04 17.47
N GLN A 216 -1.13 17.17 17.45
CA GLN A 216 -0.29 17.60 18.57
C GLN A 216 -1.13 17.98 19.79
N GLU A 217 -2.33 18.52 19.58
CA GLU A 217 -3.28 18.90 20.63
C GLU A 217 -4.07 17.71 21.22
N MET A 218 -3.90 16.50 20.66
CA MET A 218 -4.62 15.30 21.12
C MET A 218 -3.91 14.59 22.26
N SER A 219 -4.69 13.79 23.02
CA SER A 219 -4.12 12.83 23.96
C SER A 219 -3.19 11.85 23.26
N ASP A 220 -2.17 11.33 23.98
CA ASP A 220 -1.27 10.31 23.44
C ASP A 220 -2.03 9.06 22.94
N ILE A 221 -3.10 8.69 23.65
CA ILE A 221 -3.90 7.52 23.29
C ILE A 221 -4.57 7.75 21.94
N ASP A 222 -5.28 8.86 21.77
CA ASP A 222 -6.03 9.17 20.55
C ASP A 222 -5.10 9.38 19.36
N ARG A 223 -4.01 10.12 19.57
CA ARG A 223 -2.98 10.33 18.55
C ARG A 223 -2.37 9.03 18.05
N ASN A 224 -2.03 8.10 18.97
CA ASN A 224 -1.50 6.79 18.57
C ASN A 224 -2.58 5.91 17.91
N LEU A 225 -3.84 5.99 18.33
CA LEU A 225 -4.93 5.30 17.64
C LEU A 225 -5.12 5.81 16.20
N ILE A 226 -5.05 7.13 15.98
CA ILE A 226 -5.14 7.70 14.62
C ILE A 226 -3.99 7.25 13.74
N ALA A 227 -2.78 7.18 14.28
CA ALA A 227 -1.61 6.72 13.53
C ALA A 227 -1.52 5.20 13.37
N CYS A 228 -2.39 4.46 14.06
CA CYS A 228 -2.40 2.99 14.05
C CYS A 228 -2.99 2.46 12.74
N GLU A 229 -2.39 1.42 12.20
CA GLU A 229 -2.85 0.71 11.01
C GLU A 229 -3.63 -0.57 11.33
N GLY A 230 -3.85 -0.87 12.62
CA GLY A 230 -4.64 -2.00 13.09
C GLY A 230 -3.99 -3.36 12.96
N ARG A 231 -2.70 -3.38 12.71
CA ARG A 231 -1.94 -4.61 12.52
C ARG A 231 -1.84 -5.43 13.82
N SER A 232 -1.86 -6.74 13.70
CA SER A 232 -1.62 -7.66 14.81
C SER A 232 -0.13 -7.88 15.11
N TYR A 233 0.74 -7.40 14.22
CA TYR A 233 2.21 -7.43 14.34
C TYR A 233 2.81 -6.24 13.59
N ILE A 234 4.08 -5.95 13.81
CA ILE A 234 4.77 -4.87 13.11
C ILE A 234 4.90 -5.24 11.64
N GLY A 235 4.40 -4.38 10.76
CA GLY A 235 4.50 -4.54 9.31
C GLY A 235 5.96 -4.61 8.86
N LYS A 236 6.23 -5.42 7.88
CA LYS A 236 7.55 -5.59 7.30
C LYS A 236 7.46 -5.53 5.78
N TRP A 237 8.26 -4.66 5.19
CA TRP A 237 8.36 -4.50 3.76
C TRP A 237 9.79 -4.79 3.28
N TRP A 238 9.92 -5.33 2.09
CA TRP A 238 11.19 -5.44 1.39
C TRP A 238 11.20 -4.52 0.19
N TYR A 239 12.18 -3.64 0.13
CA TYR A 239 12.51 -2.90 -1.07
C TYR A 239 13.63 -3.60 -1.81
N LEU A 240 13.35 -4.05 -3.04
CA LEU A 240 14.26 -4.73 -3.94
C LEU A 240 14.71 -3.73 -5.00
N LYS A 241 15.98 -3.34 -4.93
CA LYS A 241 16.62 -2.48 -5.91
C LYS A 241 17.39 -3.36 -6.90
N PRO A 242 17.27 -3.17 -8.24
CA PRO A 242 18.08 -3.86 -9.25
C PRO A 242 19.57 -3.82 -8.92
N LEU A 243 20.29 -4.93 -9.20
CA LEU A 243 21.76 -5.01 -9.06
C LEU A 243 22.48 -4.13 -10.07
#